data_61824f5e48192fb8e3693815053144fb
#
_entry.id   61824f5e48192fb8e3693815053144fb
#
_cell.length_a   1.000
_cell.length_b   1.000
_cell.length_c   1.000
_cell.angle_alpha   90.00
_cell.angle_beta   90.00
_cell.angle_gamma   90.00
#
_symmetry.space_group_name_H-M   'P 1'
#
loop_
_entity.id
_entity.type
_entity.pdbx_description
1 polymer ?
#
loop_
_entity_poly.entity_id
_entity_poly.type
_entity_poly.pdbx_seq_one_letter_code
_entity_poly.pdbx_strand_id
1 'polypeptide(L)'
;MKATQWLHDSGQNIWLDNITRTLLDTGTLQKYIEELSVTGLTSNPTIFDHAIRNSPAYDAAICQKLLKGKSGEALFFELALEDLTRAAELFQPVHKKTNGTDGWVSLEVSPLLAHDTARTLAAAKDLSDRGPDNLFIKIPGTKQGLPAIEEAIFAGVPINITLLFSREQYLAANDAVLRGIERRIAANLKPNVASVASVFVSRWDVAVAGKVPDRLRDQLGIAIGKRIYKAASGLLSSPRWLRAYNHGARPQRLLWASTGTKDPAASDILYVKALAAPFTVNTMPEATLKALATYNELDEFLPTDGGNSEEVLGQFGREGIDIDRLADELQDEGTESFVKSWNDLMAVISSKCASLDKSITSKAS
;
A
#
# COMPACT_ATOMS: atom_id res chain seq x y z
N MET A 1 -3.38 -16.58 -22.44
CA MET A 1 -3.74 -15.33 -21.70
C MET A 1 -2.51 -14.96 -20.88
N LYS A 2 -2.19 -13.67 -20.71
CA LYS A 2 -1.10 -13.28 -19.79
C LYS A 2 -1.50 -13.56 -18.34
N ALA A 3 -0.56 -13.91 -17.46
CA ALA A 3 -0.85 -14.13 -16.05
C ALA A 3 -1.43 -12.88 -15.35
N THR A 4 -1.07 -11.68 -15.82
CA THR A 4 -1.67 -10.42 -15.33
C THR A 4 -3.18 -10.35 -15.60
N GLN A 5 -3.61 -10.69 -16.81
CA GLN A 5 -5.03 -10.76 -17.16
C GLN A 5 -5.75 -11.89 -16.41
N TRP A 6 -5.09 -13.05 -16.28
CA TRP A 6 -5.64 -14.19 -15.54
C TRP A 6 -5.92 -13.83 -14.07
N LEU A 7 -4.97 -13.18 -13.36
CA LEU A 7 -5.17 -12.72 -11.99
C LEU A 7 -6.34 -11.74 -11.88
N HIS A 8 -6.39 -10.75 -12.78
CA HIS A 8 -7.44 -9.76 -12.81
C HIS A 8 -8.83 -10.40 -13.00
N ASP A 9 -8.97 -11.28 -13.99
CA ASP A 9 -10.22 -11.95 -14.32
C ASP A 9 -10.65 -12.94 -13.22
N SER A 10 -9.68 -13.44 -12.47
CA SER A 10 -9.90 -14.30 -11.29
C SER A 10 -10.24 -13.53 -10.01
N GLY A 11 -10.26 -12.20 -10.08
CA GLY A 11 -10.68 -11.35 -8.96
C GLY A 11 -9.57 -10.85 -8.04
N GLN A 12 -8.28 -11.03 -8.40
CA GLN A 12 -7.18 -10.32 -7.74
C GLN A 12 -6.79 -9.11 -8.57
N ASN A 13 -6.91 -7.91 -7.98
CA ASN A 13 -6.51 -6.68 -8.66
C ASN A 13 -4.99 -6.48 -8.60
N ILE A 14 -4.42 -5.98 -9.69
CA ILE A 14 -2.99 -5.69 -9.79
C ILE A 14 -2.79 -4.18 -9.66
N TRP A 15 -2.03 -3.77 -8.65
CA TRP A 15 -1.61 -2.40 -8.48
C TRP A 15 -0.10 -2.28 -8.68
N LEU A 16 0.33 -1.15 -9.20
CA LEU A 16 1.75 -0.84 -9.35
C LEU A 16 2.28 -0.19 -8.08
N ASP A 17 3.37 -0.71 -7.49
CA ASP A 17 4.08 -0.06 -6.38
C ASP A 17 5.16 0.87 -6.94
N ASN A 18 4.72 1.90 -7.65
CA ASN A 18 5.56 2.95 -8.22
C ASN A 18 4.73 4.16 -8.68
N ILE A 19 5.33 5.36 -8.60
CA ILE A 19 4.85 6.60 -9.21
C ILE A 19 6.05 7.50 -9.52
N THR A 20 6.17 7.96 -10.77
CA THR A 20 7.14 8.98 -11.19
C THR A 20 6.53 9.84 -12.27
N ARG A 21 6.99 11.09 -12.41
CA ARG A 21 6.58 11.96 -13.53
C ARG A 21 6.94 11.34 -14.87
N THR A 22 8.09 10.71 -14.96
CA THR A 22 8.51 10.01 -16.19
C THR A 22 7.51 8.92 -16.57
N LEU A 23 7.03 8.12 -15.61
CA LEU A 23 6.03 7.08 -15.84
C LEU A 23 4.74 7.66 -16.44
N LEU A 24 4.33 8.84 -15.97
CA LEU A 24 3.15 9.56 -16.46
C LEU A 24 3.40 10.23 -17.82
N ASP A 25 4.52 10.95 -17.96
CA ASP A 25 4.83 11.76 -19.14
C ASP A 25 5.10 10.92 -20.39
N THR A 26 5.65 9.72 -20.22
CA THR A 26 5.91 8.77 -21.33
C THR A 26 4.68 7.93 -21.71
N GLY A 27 3.58 8.03 -20.97
CA GLY A 27 2.40 7.19 -21.16
C GLY A 27 2.62 5.72 -20.74
N THR A 28 3.69 5.43 -20.00
CA THR A 28 4.01 4.06 -19.56
C THR A 28 2.95 3.51 -18.60
N LEU A 29 2.43 4.35 -17.68
CA LEU A 29 1.34 3.93 -16.80
C LEU A 29 0.08 3.58 -17.59
N GLN A 30 -0.26 4.36 -18.60
CA GLN A 30 -1.41 4.07 -19.49
C GLN A 30 -1.25 2.71 -20.17
N LYS A 31 -0.04 2.41 -20.68
CA LYS A 31 0.24 1.08 -21.27
C LYS A 31 0.08 -0.06 -20.27
N TYR A 32 0.51 0.12 -19.02
CA TYR A 32 0.33 -0.91 -17.99
C TYR A 32 -1.15 -1.14 -17.66
N ILE A 33 -1.97 -0.09 -17.68
CA ILE A 33 -3.42 -0.21 -17.53
C ILE A 33 -4.02 -1.02 -18.70
N GLU A 34 -3.65 -0.70 -19.93
CA GLU A 34 -4.23 -1.30 -21.14
C GLU A 34 -3.73 -2.73 -21.42
N GLU A 35 -2.44 -2.98 -21.19
CA GLU A 35 -1.79 -4.20 -21.64
C GLU A 35 -1.49 -5.22 -20.54
N LEU A 36 -1.41 -4.76 -19.26
CA LEU A 36 -1.01 -5.58 -18.12
C LEU A 36 -2.07 -5.63 -17.00
N SER A 37 -3.29 -5.15 -17.25
CA SER A 37 -4.40 -5.17 -16.30
C SER A 37 -4.09 -4.48 -14.97
N VAL A 38 -3.24 -3.43 -14.97
CA VAL A 38 -2.97 -2.62 -13.80
C VAL A 38 -4.18 -1.74 -13.53
N THR A 39 -4.72 -1.79 -12.31
CA THR A 39 -5.98 -1.13 -11.96
C THR A 39 -5.85 -0.12 -10.81
N GLY A 40 -4.65 0.10 -10.30
CA GLY A 40 -4.37 1.08 -9.27
C GLY A 40 -2.87 1.20 -9.01
N LEU A 41 -2.49 2.04 -8.06
CA LEU A 41 -1.10 2.14 -7.62
C LEU A 41 -0.96 2.49 -6.14
N THR A 42 0.21 2.15 -5.59
CA THR A 42 0.65 2.59 -4.28
C THR A 42 1.93 3.42 -4.38
N SER A 43 2.07 4.35 -3.44
CA SER A 43 3.29 5.11 -3.24
C SER A 43 3.78 5.00 -1.79
N ASN A 44 5.01 5.39 -1.56
CA ASN A 44 5.63 5.52 -0.25
C ASN A 44 6.79 6.52 -0.31
N PRO A 45 7.37 6.94 0.83
CA PRO A 45 8.47 7.92 0.84
C PRO A 45 9.69 7.51 0.00
N THR A 46 10.05 6.23 -0.02
CA THR A 46 11.19 5.71 -0.78
C THR A 46 10.99 5.88 -2.29
N ILE A 47 9.78 5.61 -2.78
CA ILE A 47 9.44 5.79 -4.20
C ILE A 47 9.60 7.25 -4.62
N PHE A 48 9.07 8.20 -3.83
CA PHE A 48 9.20 9.62 -4.12
C PHE A 48 10.63 10.13 -3.96
N ASP A 49 11.41 9.64 -2.98
CA ASP A 49 12.83 9.97 -2.86
C ASP A 49 13.58 9.61 -4.15
N HIS A 50 13.43 8.38 -4.62
CA HIS A 50 14.06 7.93 -5.87
C HIS A 50 13.57 8.71 -7.09
N ALA A 51 12.28 8.99 -7.19
CA ALA A 51 11.69 9.72 -8.31
C ALA A 51 12.21 11.16 -8.40
N ILE A 52 12.23 11.89 -7.28
CA ILE A 52 12.63 13.30 -7.23
C ILE A 52 14.16 13.44 -7.33
N ARG A 53 14.93 12.57 -6.67
CA ARG A 53 16.39 12.58 -6.69
C ARG A 53 16.94 12.41 -8.09
N ASN A 54 16.42 11.45 -8.84
CA ASN A 54 17.02 10.96 -10.08
C ASN A 54 16.43 11.59 -11.34
N SER A 55 15.49 12.54 -11.22
CA SER A 55 14.81 13.11 -12.39
C SER A 55 14.76 14.64 -12.36
N PRO A 56 15.11 15.32 -13.46
CA PRO A 56 14.89 16.76 -13.63
C PRO A 56 13.42 17.11 -13.88
N ALA A 57 12.53 16.15 -14.10
CA ALA A 57 11.11 16.37 -14.39
C ALA A 57 10.38 17.14 -13.26
N TYR A 58 10.93 17.13 -12.04
CA TYR A 58 10.38 17.83 -10.89
C TYR A 58 10.89 19.28 -10.77
N ASP A 59 12.01 19.64 -11.42
CA ASP A 59 12.72 20.89 -11.17
C ASP A 59 11.86 22.14 -11.47
N ALA A 60 11.12 22.12 -12.58
CA ALA A 60 10.24 23.24 -12.94
C ALA A 60 9.11 23.45 -11.90
N ALA A 61 8.50 22.36 -11.43
CA ALA A 61 7.45 22.42 -10.42
C ALA A 61 8.01 22.86 -9.05
N ILE A 62 9.19 22.39 -8.69
CA ILE A 62 9.89 22.83 -7.46
C ILE A 62 10.12 24.35 -7.54
N CYS A 63 10.67 24.87 -8.65
CA CYS A 63 10.87 26.31 -8.84
C CYS A 63 9.57 27.10 -8.66
N GLN A 64 8.48 26.67 -9.31
CA GLN A 64 7.18 27.36 -9.21
C GLN A 64 6.66 27.39 -7.76
N LYS A 65 6.85 26.30 -7.01
CA LYS A 65 6.39 26.20 -5.61
C LYS A 65 7.28 27.04 -4.68
N LEU A 66 8.58 27.08 -4.93
CA LEU A 66 9.52 27.96 -4.19
C LEU A 66 9.13 29.44 -4.36
N LEU A 67 8.82 29.88 -5.56
CA LEU A 67 8.33 31.25 -5.83
C LEU A 67 7.02 31.58 -5.09
N LYS A 68 6.24 30.58 -4.71
CA LYS A 68 5.04 30.71 -3.86
C LYS A 68 5.34 30.54 -2.35
N GLY A 69 6.62 30.52 -1.96
CA GLY A 69 7.03 30.37 -0.56
C GLY A 69 6.84 28.98 0.04
N LYS A 70 6.64 27.94 -0.80
CA LYS A 70 6.51 26.55 -0.34
C LYS A 70 7.89 25.91 -0.19
N SER A 71 8.07 25.10 0.86
CA SER A 71 9.30 24.35 1.13
C SER A 71 9.01 23.07 1.93
N GLY A 72 10.01 22.19 2.05
CA GLY A 72 9.95 21.00 2.88
C GLY A 72 8.72 20.11 2.61
N GLU A 73 8.07 19.70 3.68
CA GLU A 73 6.90 18.78 3.65
C GLU A 73 5.72 19.35 2.86
N ALA A 74 5.43 20.66 3.01
CA ALA A 74 4.34 21.29 2.27
C ALA A 74 4.58 21.29 0.76
N LEU A 75 5.82 21.50 0.33
CA LEU A 75 6.22 21.41 -1.08
C LEU A 75 6.10 19.97 -1.59
N PHE A 76 6.58 19.02 -0.79
CA PHE A 76 6.51 17.59 -1.13
C PHE A 76 5.05 17.15 -1.38
N PHE A 77 4.13 17.42 -0.44
CA PHE A 77 2.74 16.97 -0.61
C PHE A 77 2.06 17.61 -1.82
N GLU A 78 2.42 18.85 -2.19
CA GLU A 78 1.91 19.43 -3.43
C GLU A 78 2.44 18.71 -4.68
N LEU A 79 3.72 18.32 -4.71
CA LEU A 79 4.27 17.53 -5.84
C LEU A 79 3.63 16.14 -5.91
N ALA A 80 3.49 15.48 -4.77
CA ALA A 80 2.89 14.15 -4.68
C ALA A 80 1.41 14.16 -5.11
N LEU A 81 0.63 15.15 -4.66
CA LEU A 81 -0.76 15.30 -5.07
C LEU A 81 -0.90 15.60 -6.56
N GLU A 82 -0.03 16.42 -7.15
CA GLU A 82 -0.02 16.65 -8.61
C GLU A 82 0.16 15.34 -9.38
N ASP A 83 1.15 14.53 -9.01
CA ASP A 83 1.45 13.27 -9.69
C ASP A 83 0.33 12.25 -9.48
N LEU A 84 -0.17 12.14 -8.25
CA LEU A 84 -1.24 11.19 -7.92
C LEU A 84 -2.59 11.60 -8.51
N THR A 85 -2.88 12.90 -8.67
CA THR A 85 -4.08 13.35 -9.38
C THR A 85 -4.04 12.93 -10.84
N ARG A 86 -2.91 13.12 -11.53
CA ARG A 86 -2.72 12.65 -12.90
C ARG A 86 -2.87 11.12 -13.04
N ALA A 87 -2.30 10.38 -12.10
CA ALA A 87 -2.46 8.93 -12.08
C ALA A 87 -3.91 8.52 -11.79
N ALA A 88 -4.57 9.17 -10.85
CA ALA A 88 -5.96 8.94 -10.48
C ALA A 88 -6.92 9.16 -11.67
N GLU A 89 -6.66 10.17 -12.51
CA GLU A 89 -7.40 10.42 -13.75
C GLU A 89 -7.31 9.23 -14.71
N LEU A 90 -6.14 8.61 -14.85
CA LEU A 90 -5.97 7.42 -15.69
C LEU A 90 -6.75 6.21 -15.16
N PHE A 91 -6.92 6.09 -13.84
CA PHE A 91 -7.69 5.02 -13.21
C PHE A 91 -9.20 5.32 -13.08
N GLN A 92 -9.66 6.54 -13.36
CA GLN A 92 -11.08 6.91 -13.25
C GLN A 92 -12.04 6.01 -14.04
N PRO A 93 -11.72 5.52 -15.27
CA PRO A 93 -12.59 4.59 -15.97
C PRO A 93 -12.81 3.30 -15.20
N VAL A 94 -11.75 2.73 -14.59
CA VAL A 94 -11.83 1.54 -13.74
C VAL A 94 -12.63 1.84 -12.48
N HIS A 95 -12.36 2.97 -11.82
CA HIS A 95 -13.05 3.38 -10.60
C HIS A 95 -14.57 3.50 -10.81
N LYS A 96 -14.98 4.15 -11.87
CA LYS A 96 -16.41 4.29 -12.23
C LYS A 96 -17.04 2.93 -12.60
N LYS A 97 -16.36 2.15 -13.45
CA LYS A 97 -16.87 0.84 -13.89
C LYS A 97 -17.07 -0.14 -12.73
N THR A 98 -16.19 -0.08 -11.71
CA THR A 98 -16.24 -0.95 -10.53
C THR A 98 -17.05 -0.35 -9.38
N ASN A 99 -17.74 0.78 -9.61
CA ASN A 99 -18.44 1.52 -8.57
C ASN A 99 -17.56 1.81 -7.34
N GLY A 100 -16.29 2.19 -7.56
CA GLY A 100 -15.32 2.52 -6.52
C GLY A 100 -14.78 1.32 -5.74
N THR A 101 -14.94 0.09 -6.26
CA THR A 101 -14.27 -1.07 -5.67
C THR A 101 -12.78 -1.08 -6.00
N ASP A 102 -12.40 -0.60 -7.18
CA ASP A 102 -11.02 -0.53 -7.67
C ASP A 102 -10.75 0.83 -8.35
N GLY A 103 -9.59 0.99 -8.98
CA GLY A 103 -9.19 2.23 -9.64
C GLY A 103 -8.66 3.29 -8.68
N TRP A 104 -7.90 2.87 -7.67
CA TRP A 104 -7.38 3.72 -6.60
C TRP A 104 -5.91 4.06 -6.76
N VAL A 105 -5.53 5.22 -6.24
CA VAL A 105 -4.14 5.61 -5.95
C VAL A 105 -3.97 5.80 -4.46
N SER A 106 -2.74 5.71 -3.92
CA SER A 106 -2.51 5.83 -2.47
C SER A 106 -1.41 6.83 -2.16
N LEU A 107 -1.65 7.73 -1.18
CA LEU A 107 -0.68 8.66 -0.61
C LEU A 107 -0.55 8.44 0.89
N GLU A 108 0.67 8.28 1.37
CA GLU A 108 0.95 8.07 2.78
C GLU A 108 1.09 9.39 3.53
N VAL A 109 0.51 9.48 4.73
CA VAL A 109 0.81 10.57 5.67
C VAL A 109 2.30 10.57 6.05
N SER A 110 2.80 11.68 6.58
CA SER A 110 4.19 11.73 7.08
C SER A 110 4.45 10.60 8.09
N PRO A 111 5.48 9.77 7.89
CA PRO A 111 5.80 8.69 8.84
C PRO A 111 6.24 9.21 10.20
N LEU A 112 6.59 10.49 10.31
CA LEU A 112 6.86 11.14 11.59
C LEU A 112 5.63 11.21 12.50
N LEU A 113 4.44 10.95 11.95
CA LEU A 113 3.16 10.96 12.67
C LEU A 113 2.74 9.57 13.16
N ALA A 114 3.49 8.51 12.87
CA ALA A 114 3.10 7.12 13.13
C ALA A 114 2.72 6.82 14.59
N HIS A 115 3.18 7.64 15.53
CA HIS A 115 2.89 7.52 16.97
C HIS A 115 2.04 8.69 17.53
N ASP A 116 1.43 9.51 16.66
CA ASP A 116 0.57 10.65 17.03
C ASP A 116 -0.79 10.54 16.34
N THR A 117 -1.77 10.03 17.09
CA THR A 117 -3.13 9.81 16.59
C THR A 117 -3.79 11.10 16.09
N ALA A 118 -3.68 12.20 16.84
CA ALA A 118 -4.38 13.43 16.50
C ALA A 118 -3.83 14.10 15.25
N ARG A 119 -2.48 14.16 15.13
CA ARG A 119 -1.83 14.74 13.96
C ARG A 119 -1.98 13.84 12.73
N THR A 120 -1.96 12.52 12.89
CA THR A 120 -2.23 11.56 11.82
C THR A 120 -3.63 11.77 11.24
N LEU A 121 -4.65 11.87 12.08
CA LEU A 121 -6.03 12.15 11.66
C LEU A 121 -6.15 13.48 10.93
N ALA A 122 -5.56 14.54 11.48
CA ALA A 122 -5.59 15.88 10.86
C ALA A 122 -4.94 15.86 9.46
N ALA A 123 -3.76 15.24 9.34
CA ALA A 123 -3.06 15.09 8.07
C ALA A 123 -3.87 14.25 7.05
N ALA A 124 -4.48 13.15 7.52
CA ALA A 124 -5.30 12.31 6.66
C ALA A 124 -6.50 13.06 6.07
N LYS A 125 -7.18 13.87 6.87
CA LYS A 125 -8.31 14.69 6.40
C LYS A 125 -7.85 15.77 5.42
N ASP A 126 -6.78 16.51 5.74
CA ASP A 126 -6.22 17.54 4.84
C ASP A 126 -5.83 16.97 3.48
N LEU A 127 -5.13 15.83 3.46
CA LEU A 127 -4.72 15.19 2.21
C LEU A 127 -5.91 14.65 1.42
N SER A 128 -6.92 14.10 2.09
CA SER A 128 -8.15 13.63 1.44
C SER A 128 -8.95 14.78 0.83
N ASP A 129 -9.10 15.90 1.53
CA ASP A 129 -9.84 17.06 1.07
C ASP A 129 -9.18 17.75 -0.14
N ARG A 130 -7.85 17.61 -0.30
CA ARG A 130 -7.04 18.17 -1.37
C ARG A 130 -6.80 17.21 -2.54
N GLY A 131 -7.02 15.93 -2.33
CA GLY A 131 -6.76 14.88 -3.31
C GLY A 131 -7.95 14.57 -4.20
N PRO A 132 -7.76 13.70 -5.22
CA PRO A 132 -8.83 13.19 -6.06
C PRO A 132 -9.75 12.21 -5.30
N ASP A 133 -10.98 12.04 -5.77
CA ASP A 133 -11.99 11.17 -5.14
C ASP A 133 -11.55 9.69 -5.01
N ASN A 134 -10.67 9.22 -5.88
CA ASN A 134 -10.12 7.87 -5.85
C ASN A 134 -8.72 7.81 -5.22
N LEU A 135 -8.52 8.58 -4.15
CA LEU A 135 -7.30 8.59 -3.35
C LEU A 135 -7.52 7.86 -2.02
N PHE A 136 -6.75 6.83 -1.76
CA PHE A 136 -6.57 6.30 -0.42
C PHE A 136 -5.53 7.09 0.35
N ILE A 137 -5.85 7.48 1.56
CA ILE A 137 -4.85 7.98 2.51
C ILE A 137 -4.24 6.78 3.23
N LYS A 138 -2.90 6.65 3.14
CA LYS A 138 -2.17 5.52 3.72
C LYS A 138 -1.72 5.88 5.13
N ILE A 139 -2.13 5.06 6.11
CA ILE A 139 -1.85 5.24 7.53
C ILE A 139 -1.23 3.95 8.08
N PRO A 140 -0.10 4.03 8.83
CA PRO A 140 0.47 2.86 9.50
C PRO A 140 -0.50 2.23 10.51
N GLY A 141 -0.61 0.89 10.49
CA GLY A 141 -1.43 0.12 11.42
C GLY A 141 -0.79 -0.06 12.79
N THR A 142 -0.07 0.95 13.28
CA THR A 142 0.51 0.98 14.61
C THR A 142 -0.56 1.11 15.69
N LYS A 143 -0.23 0.81 16.95
CA LYS A 143 -1.14 0.97 18.08
C LYS A 143 -1.75 2.38 18.15
N GLN A 144 -0.98 3.41 17.84
CA GLN A 144 -1.43 4.80 17.81
C GLN A 144 -2.15 5.16 16.50
N GLY A 145 -1.86 4.45 15.41
CA GLY A 145 -2.55 4.61 14.12
C GLY A 145 -3.99 4.10 14.14
N LEU A 146 -4.28 3.04 14.90
CA LEU A 146 -5.62 2.43 14.92
C LEU A 146 -6.75 3.41 15.30
N PRO A 147 -6.63 4.24 16.37
CA PRO A 147 -7.65 5.24 16.65
C PRO A 147 -7.80 6.30 15.56
N ALA A 148 -6.70 6.71 14.91
CA ALA A 148 -6.75 7.65 13.79
C ALA A 148 -7.48 7.03 12.58
N ILE A 149 -7.29 5.74 12.31
CA ILE A 149 -7.98 4.98 11.25
C ILE A 149 -9.49 4.95 11.52
N GLU A 150 -9.92 4.61 12.74
CA GLU A 150 -11.34 4.61 13.13
C GLU A 150 -11.99 5.97 12.88
N GLU A 151 -11.35 7.06 13.35
CA GLU A 151 -11.85 8.43 13.18
C GLU A 151 -11.85 8.87 11.71
N ALA A 152 -10.83 8.49 10.93
CA ALA A 152 -10.78 8.80 9.51
C ALA A 152 -11.89 8.09 8.73
N ILE A 153 -12.12 6.81 8.99
CA ILE A 153 -13.27 6.05 8.43
C ILE A 153 -14.59 6.69 8.85
N PHE A 154 -14.74 7.06 10.13
CA PHE A 154 -15.93 7.78 10.58
C PHE A 154 -16.11 9.12 9.85
N ALA A 155 -15.05 9.86 9.58
CA ALA A 155 -15.08 11.09 8.79
C ALA A 155 -15.41 10.83 7.29
N GLY A 156 -15.29 9.60 6.80
CA GLY A 156 -15.56 9.24 5.40
C GLY A 156 -14.32 9.24 4.51
N VAL A 157 -13.13 9.28 5.09
CA VAL A 157 -11.85 9.23 4.38
C VAL A 157 -11.53 7.80 3.97
N PRO A 158 -11.30 7.49 2.68
CA PRO A 158 -10.84 6.17 2.24
C PRO A 158 -9.42 5.89 2.77
N ILE A 159 -9.20 4.70 3.37
CA ILE A 159 -7.95 4.39 4.06
C ILE A 159 -7.25 3.14 3.50
N ASN A 160 -5.95 3.27 3.22
CA ASN A 160 -5.03 2.16 3.03
C ASN A 160 -4.21 1.98 4.32
N ILE A 161 -4.48 0.91 5.08
CA ILE A 161 -3.74 0.64 6.32
C ILE A 161 -2.45 -0.09 5.95
N THR A 162 -1.30 0.47 6.32
CA THR A 162 0.01 -0.08 5.95
C THR A 162 0.79 -0.62 7.14
N LEU A 163 1.93 -1.26 6.87
CA LEU A 163 2.82 -1.87 7.87
C LEU A 163 2.12 -2.93 8.74
N LEU A 164 1.28 -3.77 8.10
CA LEU A 164 0.69 -4.93 8.74
C LEU A 164 1.54 -6.16 8.42
N PHE A 165 1.86 -6.92 9.44
CA PHE A 165 2.68 -8.12 9.33
C PHE A 165 1.94 -9.37 9.86
N SER A 166 1.25 -9.30 11.00
CA SER A 166 0.57 -10.44 11.59
C SER A 166 -0.93 -10.47 11.36
N ARG A 167 -1.53 -11.62 11.64
CA ARG A 167 -2.99 -11.80 11.72
C ARG A 167 -3.59 -10.87 12.76
N GLU A 168 -2.96 -10.74 13.91
CA GLU A 168 -3.39 -9.94 15.04
C GLU A 168 -3.42 -8.44 14.67
N GLN A 169 -2.36 -7.96 14.02
CA GLN A 169 -2.30 -6.58 13.52
C GLN A 169 -3.38 -6.33 12.44
N TYR A 170 -3.59 -7.28 11.53
CA TYR A 170 -4.66 -7.20 10.54
C TYR A 170 -6.05 -7.17 11.19
N LEU A 171 -6.32 -8.04 12.16
CA LEU A 171 -7.60 -8.09 12.87
C LEU A 171 -7.89 -6.79 13.63
N ALA A 172 -6.89 -6.23 14.30
CA ALA A 172 -6.99 -4.94 14.99
C ALA A 172 -7.26 -3.78 14.02
N ALA A 173 -6.61 -3.79 12.85
CA ALA A 173 -6.83 -2.80 11.79
C ALA A 173 -8.25 -2.90 11.20
N ASN A 174 -8.71 -4.11 10.92
CA ASN A 174 -10.07 -4.35 10.43
C ASN A 174 -11.13 -3.95 11.46
N ASP A 175 -10.88 -4.24 12.75
CA ASP A 175 -11.78 -3.84 13.84
C ASP A 175 -11.90 -2.32 13.95
N ALA A 176 -10.81 -1.56 13.81
CA ALA A 176 -10.84 -0.09 13.77
C ALA A 176 -11.69 0.44 12.60
N VAL A 177 -11.54 -0.13 11.40
CA VAL A 177 -12.37 0.21 10.24
C VAL A 177 -13.84 -0.09 10.52
N LEU A 178 -14.12 -1.26 11.05
CA LEU A 178 -15.51 -1.68 11.30
C LEU A 178 -16.19 -0.82 12.38
N ARG A 179 -15.46 -0.42 13.45
CA ARG A 179 -15.98 0.55 14.42
C ARG A 179 -16.31 1.90 13.79
N GLY A 180 -15.43 2.42 12.91
CA GLY A 180 -15.69 3.65 12.17
C GLY A 180 -16.95 3.54 11.30
N ILE A 181 -17.13 2.41 10.61
CA ILE A 181 -18.33 2.10 9.80
C ILE A 181 -19.59 2.01 10.69
N GLU A 182 -19.54 1.29 11.81
CA GLU A 182 -20.66 1.14 12.75
C GLU A 182 -21.11 2.50 13.30
N ARG A 183 -20.16 3.38 13.62
CA ARG A 183 -20.44 4.77 14.04
C ARG A 183 -21.12 5.58 12.93
N ARG A 184 -20.71 5.39 11.65
CA ARG A 184 -21.39 6.04 10.52
C ARG A 184 -22.83 5.58 10.39
N ILE A 185 -23.08 4.28 10.52
CA ILE A 185 -24.44 3.70 10.50
C ILE A 185 -25.28 4.32 11.63
N ALA A 186 -24.74 4.35 12.84
CA ALA A 186 -25.43 4.93 14.00
C ALA A 186 -25.73 6.43 13.84
N ALA A 187 -24.88 7.17 13.12
CA ALA A 187 -25.06 8.58 12.79
C ALA A 187 -25.87 8.83 11.50
N ASN A 188 -26.46 7.80 10.89
CA ASN A 188 -27.18 7.86 9.60
C ASN A 188 -26.32 8.43 8.44
N LEU A 189 -25.01 8.22 8.48
CA LEU A 189 -24.09 8.55 7.41
C LEU A 189 -23.90 7.34 6.49
N LYS A 190 -23.55 7.58 5.21
CA LYS A 190 -23.26 6.50 4.25
C LYS A 190 -22.08 5.64 4.73
N PRO A 191 -22.24 4.33 4.94
CA PRO A 191 -21.17 3.47 5.48
C PRO A 191 -20.22 2.91 4.41
N ASN A 192 -20.39 3.25 3.15
CA ASN A 192 -19.61 2.72 2.02
C ASN A 192 -18.23 3.38 1.86
N VAL A 193 -17.50 3.56 2.95
CA VAL A 193 -16.13 4.07 2.93
C VAL A 193 -15.18 2.93 2.54
N ALA A 194 -14.39 3.15 1.50
CA ALA A 194 -13.46 2.13 1.00
C ALA A 194 -12.24 1.99 1.92
N SER A 195 -11.73 0.76 2.07
CA SER A 195 -10.50 0.48 2.80
C SER A 195 -9.77 -0.73 2.23
N VAL A 196 -8.44 -0.69 2.30
CA VAL A 196 -7.54 -1.83 2.06
C VAL A 196 -6.57 -1.99 3.22
N ALA A 197 -6.13 -3.23 3.46
CA ALA A 197 -5.15 -3.58 4.49
C ALA A 197 -3.89 -4.14 3.82
N SER A 198 -2.81 -3.35 3.83
CA SER A 198 -1.53 -3.69 3.21
C SER A 198 -0.71 -4.58 4.13
N VAL A 199 -0.68 -5.87 3.81
CA VAL A 199 0.09 -6.91 4.50
C VAL A 199 1.43 -7.08 3.81
N PHE A 200 2.50 -6.94 4.55
CA PHE A 200 3.88 -7.03 4.06
C PHE A 200 4.35 -8.47 4.05
N VAL A 201 4.83 -8.95 2.90
CA VAL A 201 5.12 -10.37 2.69
C VAL A 201 6.62 -10.69 2.74
N SER A 202 7.42 -10.19 1.81
CA SER A 202 8.81 -10.62 1.66
C SER A 202 9.72 -10.27 2.84
N ARG A 203 9.36 -9.29 3.66
CA ARG A 203 10.17 -8.89 4.82
C ARG A 203 10.29 -9.99 5.87
N TRP A 204 9.30 -10.87 5.99
CA TRP A 204 9.35 -12.02 6.85
C TRP A 204 10.49 -12.97 6.50
N ASP A 205 10.62 -13.29 5.22
CA ASP A 205 11.63 -14.21 4.72
C ASP A 205 13.04 -13.60 4.80
N VAL A 206 13.14 -12.29 4.56
CA VAL A 206 14.40 -11.53 4.76
C VAL A 206 14.83 -11.58 6.23
N ALA A 207 13.93 -11.42 7.18
CA ALA A 207 14.24 -11.41 8.60
C ALA A 207 14.76 -12.75 9.14
N VAL A 208 14.33 -13.86 8.53
CA VAL A 208 14.76 -15.22 8.93
C VAL A 208 15.83 -15.81 8.02
N ALA A 209 16.29 -15.08 7.01
CA ALA A 209 17.34 -15.54 6.09
C ALA A 209 18.61 -15.94 6.87
N GLY A 210 19.11 -17.13 6.61
CA GLY A 210 20.27 -17.69 7.30
C GLY A 210 20.04 -18.13 8.76
N LYS A 211 18.81 -17.99 9.29
CA LYS A 211 18.43 -18.42 10.64
C LYS A 211 17.64 -19.73 10.65
N VAL A 212 17.21 -20.20 9.51
CA VAL A 212 16.38 -21.40 9.35
C VAL A 212 16.98 -22.32 8.28
N PRO A 213 16.68 -23.64 8.32
CA PRO A 213 17.12 -24.58 7.30
C PRO A 213 16.57 -24.24 5.90
N ASP A 214 17.28 -24.64 4.85
CA ASP A 214 16.90 -24.38 3.45
C ASP A 214 15.49 -24.85 3.09
N ARG A 215 14.98 -25.93 3.72
CA ARG A 215 13.60 -26.40 3.52
C ARG A 215 12.52 -25.39 3.92
N LEU A 216 12.86 -24.39 4.74
CA LEU A 216 11.94 -23.32 5.19
C LEU A 216 12.19 -21.98 4.49
N ARG A 217 13.17 -21.92 3.58
CA ARG A 217 13.49 -20.71 2.84
C ARG A 217 12.26 -20.22 2.05
N ASP A 218 12.01 -18.93 2.09
CA ASP A 218 10.94 -18.23 1.34
C ASP A 218 9.50 -18.73 1.62
N GLN A 219 9.28 -19.35 2.79
CA GLN A 219 7.97 -19.89 3.14
C GLN A 219 7.24 -19.12 4.25
N LEU A 220 7.96 -18.32 5.05
CA LEU A 220 7.37 -17.66 6.21
C LEU A 220 6.34 -16.61 5.79
N GLY A 221 6.71 -15.72 4.89
CA GLY A 221 5.79 -14.68 4.39
C GLY A 221 4.55 -15.25 3.71
N ILE A 222 4.71 -16.37 2.98
CA ILE A 222 3.59 -17.09 2.36
C ILE A 222 2.67 -17.69 3.42
N ALA A 223 3.21 -18.35 4.43
CA ALA A 223 2.43 -18.99 5.51
C ALA A 223 1.65 -17.92 6.32
N ILE A 224 2.29 -16.78 6.62
CA ILE A 224 1.63 -15.63 7.26
C ILE A 224 0.51 -15.10 6.36
N GLY A 225 0.75 -14.89 5.07
CA GLY A 225 -0.28 -14.44 4.12
C GLY A 225 -1.49 -15.39 4.09
N LYS A 226 -1.26 -16.70 4.04
CA LYS A 226 -2.31 -17.73 4.11
C LYS A 226 -3.11 -17.65 5.41
N ARG A 227 -2.45 -17.51 6.57
CA ARG A 227 -3.10 -17.34 7.88
C ARG A 227 -3.98 -16.10 7.93
N ILE A 228 -3.50 -14.97 7.38
CA ILE A 228 -4.25 -13.72 7.33
C ILE A 228 -5.46 -13.84 6.39
N TYR A 229 -5.29 -14.46 5.22
CA TYR A 229 -6.39 -14.67 4.28
C TYR A 229 -7.53 -15.50 4.87
N LYS A 230 -7.19 -16.58 5.61
CA LYS A 230 -8.17 -17.35 6.39
C LYS A 230 -8.94 -16.47 7.37
N ALA A 231 -8.25 -15.60 8.12
CA ALA A 231 -8.89 -14.69 9.07
C ALA A 231 -9.81 -13.69 8.36
N ALA A 232 -9.37 -13.12 7.22
CA ALA A 232 -10.16 -12.21 6.41
C ALA A 232 -11.44 -12.86 5.87
N SER A 233 -11.32 -14.09 5.36
CA SER A 233 -12.47 -14.87 4.88
C SER A 233 -13.49 -15.14 6.01
N GLY A 234 -13.02 -15.44 7.22
CA GLY A 234 -13.86 -15.63 8.39
C GLY A 234 -14.58 -14.34 8.82
N LEU A 235 -13.90 -13.19 8.75
CA LEU A 235 -14.52 -11.90 9.06
C LEU A 235 -15.68 -11.57 8.14
N LEU A 236 -15.57 -11.84 6.84
CA LEU A 236 -16.62 -11.58 5.87
C LEU A 236 -17.89 -12.42 6.09
N SER A 237 -17.78 -13.53 6.82
CA SER A 237 -18.88 -14.39 7.21
C SER A 237 -19.43 -14.08 8.61
N SER A 238 -18.82 -13.15 9.35
CA SER A 238 -19.20 -12.84 10.72
C SER A 238 -20.54 -12.11 10.81
N PRO A 239 -21.38 -12.39 11.83
CA PRO A 239 -22.63 -11.67 12.02
C PRO A 239 -22.46 -10.14 12.16
N ARG A 240 -21.33 -9.71 12.72
CA ARG A 240 -21.01 -8.28 12.87
C ARG A 240 -20.79 -7.62 11.51
N TRP A 241 -19.99 -8.26 10.64
CA TRP A 241 -19.77 -7.76 9.30
C TRP A 241 -21.06 -7.79 8.46
N LEU A 242 -21.81 -8.89 8.49
CA LEU A 242 -23.05 -9.02 7.72
C LEU A 242 -24.10 -7.97 8.09
N ARG A 243 -24.17 -7.53 9.36
CA ARG A 243 -25.00 -6.37 9.74
C ARG A 243 -24.54 -5.08 9.05
N ALA A 244 -23.25 -4.78 9.06
CA ALA A 244 -22.70 -3.59 8.40
C ALA A 244 -22.95 -3.66 6.88
N TYR A 245 -22.72 -4.81 6.25
CA TYR A 245 -22.96 -5.04 4.84
C TYR A 245 -24.45 -4.79 4.45
N ASN A 246 -25.40 -5.24 5.25
CA ASN A 246 -26.82 -4.98 5.03
C ASN A 246 -27.20 -3.50 5.10
N HIS A 247 -26.39 -2.67 5.75
CA HIS A 247 -26.49 -1.21 5.74
C HIS A 247 -25.75 -0.53 4.57
N GLY A 248 -25.14 -1.34 3.67
CA GLY A 248 -24.42 -0.82 2.50
C GLY A 248 -22.92 -0.55 2.73
N ALA A 249 -22.33 -1.08 3.80
CA ALA A 249 -20.90 -1.02 4.02
C ALA A 249 -20.13 -1.82 2.96
N ARG A 250 -18.89 -1.40 2.67
CA ARG A 250 -17.95 -2.10 1.80
C ARG A 250 -16.94 -2.88 2.64
N PRO A 251 -16.60 -4.12 2.24
CA PRO A 251 -15.57 -4.88 2.94
C PRO A 251 -14.18 -4.26 2.71
N GLN A 252 -13.36 -4.29 3.75
CA GLN A 252 -11.93 -4.04 3.62
C GLN A 252 -11.32 -5.20 2.83
N ARG A 253 -10.57 -4.90 1.77
CA ARG A 253 -9.84 -5.91 1.02
C ARG A 253 -8.41 -6.05 1.54
N LEU A 254 -7.90 -7.29 1.54
CA LEU A 254 -6.48 -7.53 1.72
C LEU A 254 -5.70 -6.99 0.52
N LEU A 255 -4.58 -6.35 0.82
CA LEU A 255 -3.62 -5.91 -0.17
C LEU A 255 -2.26 -6.53 0.17
N TRP A 256 -1.77 -7.39 -0.71
CA TRP A 256 -0.43 -7.96 -0.59
C TRP A 256 0.59 -6.92 -1.01
N ALA A 257 1.43 -6.49 -0.06
CA ALA A 257 2.50 -5.52 -0.25
C ALA A 257 3.86 -6.16 -0.06
N SER A 258 4.91 -5.52 -0.57
CA SER A 258 6.27 -6.08 -0.52
C SER A 258 6.35 -7.48 -1.16
N THR A 259 5.75 -7.64 -2.34
CA THR A 259 5.64 -8.94 -3.05
C THR A 259 6.77 -9.19 -4.04
N GLY A 260 7.74 -8.28 -4.15
CA GLY A 260 8.96 -8.52 -4.92
C GLY A 260 9.85 -9.54 -4.21
N THR A 261 10.22 -10.61 -4.89
CA THR A 261 11.13 -11.65 -4.40
C THR A 261 12.51 -11.05 -4.10
N LYS A 262 13.11 -11.44 -2.98
CA LYS A 262 14.42 -10.95 -2.52
C LYS A 262 15.53 -11.98 -2.69
N ASP A 263 15.19 -13.28 -2.65
CA ASP A 263 16.14 -14.36 -2.92
C ASP A 263 16.37 -14.48 -4.44
N PRO A 264 17.61 -14.27 -4.94
CA PRO A 264 17.90 -14.38 -6.37
C PRO A 264 17.79 -15.82 -6.92
N ALA A 265 17.73 -16.82 -6.04
CA ALA A 265 17.54 -18.22 -6.41
C ALA A 265 16.06 -18.61 -6.57
N ALA A 266 15.15 -17.78 -6.05
CA ALA A 266 13.71 -18.01 -6.14
C ALA A 266 13.09 -17.35 -7.37
N SER A 267 11.86 -17.73 -7.72
CA SER A 267 11.11 -17.13 -8.82
C SER A 267 10.84 -15.65 -8.56
N ASP A 268 11.00 -14.79 -9.57
CA ASP A 268 10.70 -13.34 -9.50
C ASP A 268 9.23 -13.04 -9.14
N ILE A 269 8.33 -14.00 -9.30
CA ILE A 269 6.90 -13.90 -9.00
C ILE A 269 6.46 -14.84 -7.86
N LEU A 270 7.39 -15.29 -7.03
CA LEU A 270 7.13 -16.27 -5.95
C LEU A 270 5.89 -15.91 -5.12
N TYR A 271 5.89 -14.72 -4.54
CA TYR A 271 4.78 -14.29 -3.66
C TYR A 271 3.50 -13.97 -4.42
N VAL A 272 3.62 -13.48 -5.67
CA VAL A 272 2.45 -13.24 -6.54
C VAL A 272 1.73 -14.55 -6.81
N LYS A 273 2.47 -15.60 -7.19
CA LYS A 273 1.92 -16.93 -7.44
C LYS A 273 1.31 -17.55 -6.19
N ALA A 274 2.05 -17.52 -5.07
CA ALA A 274 1.63 -18.18 -3.83
C ALA A 274 0.44 -17.50 -3.12
N LEU A 275 0.19 -16.22 -3.41
CA LEU A 275 -0.88 -15.42 -2.79
C LEU A 275 -1.95 -14.97 -3.79
N ALA A 276 -2.05 -15.65 -4.94
CA ALA A 276 -3.13 -15.44 -5.88
C ALA A 276 -4.47 -15.80 -5.21
N ALA A 277 -5.38 -14.83 -5.07
CA ALA A 277 -6.65 -15.03 -4.38
C ALA A 277 -7.70 -14.03 -4.84
N PRO A 278 -8.96 -14.47 -5.08
CA PRO A 278 -10.04 -13.56 -5.40
C PRO A 278 -10.30 -12.58 -4.27
N PHE A 279 -10.84 -11.43 -4.64
CA PHE A 279 -11.21 -10.36 -3.71
C PHE A 279 -10.01 -9.73 -2.94
N THR A 280 -8.81 -9.86 -3.47
CA THR A 280 -7.58 -9.26 -2.93
C THR A 280 -6.96 -8.28 -3.92
N VAL A 281 -5.97 -7.53 -3.46
CA VAL A 281 -5.13 -6.67 -4.28
C VAL A 281 -3.68 -7.14 -4.12
N ASN A 282 -2.89 -7.09 -5.18
CA ASN A 282 -1.45 -7.29 -5.11
C ASN A 282 -0.77 -6.04 -5.66
N THR A 283 -0.10 -5.27 -4.79
CA THR A 283 0.73 -4.16 -5.24
C THR A 283 2.16 -4.64 -5.39
N MET A 284 2.70 -4.50 -6.58
CA MET A 284 3.99 -5.08 -6.91
C MET A 284 4.94 -4.08 -7.56
N PRO A 285 6.26 -4.22 -7.35
CA PRO A 285 7.27 -3.45 -8.05
C PRO A 285 7.18 -3.65 -9.56
N GLU A 286 7.60 -2.65 -10.33
CA GLU A 286 7.58 -2.69 -11.80
C GLU A 286 8.35 -3.89 -12.38
N ALA A 287 9.46 -4.29 -11.76
CA ALA A 287 10.22 -5.47 -12.17
C ALA A 287 9.40 -6.76 -12.03
N THR A 288 8.69 -6.92 -10.91
CA THR A 288 7.79 -8.06 -10.67
C THR A 288 6.60 -8.05 -11.63
N LEU A 289 6.02 -6.89 -11.93
CA LEU A 289 4.94 -6.75 -12.93
C LEU A 289 5.41 -7.19 -14.32
N LYS A 290 6.59 -6.74 -14.73
CA LYS A 290 7.19 -7.13 -16.02
C LYS A 290 7.51 -8.63 -16.08
N ALA A 291 8.05 -9.19 -15.01
CA ALA A 291 8.28 -10.63 -14.92
C ALA A 291 6.95 -11.40 -15.02
N LEU A 292 5.93 -11.01 -14.25
CA LEU A 292 4.60 -11.63 -14.28
C LEU A 292 3.98 -11.61 -15.69
N ALA A 293 4.18 -10.54 -16.44
CA ALA A 293 3.67 -10.40 -17.81
C ALA A 293 4.29 -11.39 -18.82
N THR A 294 5.40 -12.04 -18.49
CA THR A 294 6.02 -13.09 -19.30
C THR A 294 5.43 -14.47 -19.06
N TYR A 295 4.67 -14.65 -17.96
CA TYR A 295 3.98 -15.90 -17.65
C TYR A 295 2.60 -15.93 -18.30
N ASN A 296 2.08 -17.13 -18.48
CA ASN A 296 0.70 -17.36 -18.91
C ASN A 296 -0.22 -17.48 -17.69
N GLU A 297 -0.94 -18.56 -17.52
CA GLU A 297 -1.80 -18.80 -16.37
C GLU A 297 -0.98 -19.20 -15.14
N LEU A 298 -1.51 -18.92 -13.95
CA LEU A 298 -0.99 -19.41 -12.68
C LEU A 298 -1.83 -20.62 -12.25
N ASP A 299 -1.20 -21.61 -11.60
CA ASP A 299 -1.79 -22.93 -11.46
C ASP A 299 -2.86 -23.03 -10.36
N GLU A 300 -2.76 -22.23 -9.28
CA GLU A 300 -3.56 -22.42 -8.08
C GLU A 300 -3.94 -21.10 -7.41
N PHE A 301 -5.09 -21.11 -6.71
CA PHE A 301 -5.50 -20.07 -5.79
C PHE A 301 -5.18 -20.44 -4.35
N LEU A 302 -4.98 -19.42 -3.56
CA LEU A 302 -4.84 -19.52 -2.12
C LEU A 302 -6.13 -20.05 -1.51
N PRO A 303 -6.10 -21.17 -0.75
CA PRO A 303 -7.28 -21.74 -0.14
C PRO A 303 -7.82 -20.87 1.00
N THR A 304 -9.15 -20.74 1.09
CA THR A 304 -9.81 -19.88 2.07
C THR A 304 -9.67 -20.37 3.52
N ASP A 305 -9.34 -21.64 3.71
CA ASP A 305 -9.05 -22.24 5.02
C ASP A 305 -7.60 -22.04 5.48
N GLY A 306 -6.76 -21.39 4.64
CA GLY A 306 -5.34 -21.13 4.90
C GLY A 306 -4.42 -22.32 4.63
N GLY A 307 -4.95 -23.46 4.15
CA GLY A 307 -4.18 -24.64 3.78
C GLY A 307 -3.22 -25.10 4.89
N ASN A 308 -1.98 -25.35 4.54
CA ASN A 308 -0.95 -25.84 5.46
C ASN A 308 -0.24 -24.74 6.28
N SER A 309 -0.78 -23.52 6.35
CA SER A 309 -0.09 -22.40 7.00
C SER A 309 0.32 -22.67 8.44
N GLU A 310 -0.57 -23.25 9.26
CA GLU A 310 -0.29 -23.51 10.67
C GLU A 310 0.81 -24.58 10.87
N GLU A 311 0.85 -25.58 9.99
CA GLU A 311 1.93 -26.57 10.00
C GLU A 311 3.29 -25.92 9.70
N VAL A 312 3.35 -25.11 8.66
CA VAL A 312 4.57 -24.38 8.26
C VAL A 312 5.01 -23.44 9.38
N LEU A 313 4.11 -22.64 9.94
CA LEU A 313 4.44 -21.75 11.06
C LEU A 313 4.91 -22.51 12.29
N GLY A 314 4.34 -23.67 12.57
CA GLY A 314 4.82 -24.57 13.62
C GLY A 314 6.23 -25.10 13.37
N GLN A 315 6.66 -25.23 12.10
CA GLN A 315 8.05 -25.58 11.78
C GLN A 315 9.00 -24.42 12.10
N PHE A 316 8.65 -23.17 11.78
CA PHE A 316 9.44 -22.01 12.18
C PHE A 316 9.54 -21.87 13.71
N GLY A 317 8.45 -22.13 14.43
CA GLY A 317 8.48 -22.16 15.91
C GLY A 317 9.46 -23.20 16.48
N ARG A 318 9.57 -24.37 15.86
CA ARG A 318 10.56 -25.39 16.25
C ARG A 318 12.00 -24.98 15.98
N GLU A 319 12.23 -24.12 15.02
CA GLU A 319 13.56 -23.53 14.76
C GLU A 319 13.83 -22.28 15.65
N GLY A 320 12.95 -22.00 16.62
CA GLY A 320 13.12 -20.91 17.59
C GLY A 320 12.66 -19.53 17.11
N ILE A 321 11.90 -19.47 16.04
CA ILE A 321 11.32 -18.20 15.55
C ILE A 321 10.03 -17.93 16.32
N ASP A 322 10.03 -16.87 17.12
CA ASP A 322 8.84 -16.32 17.76
C ASP A 322 8.13 -15.39 16.76
N ILE A 323 7.02 -15.89 16.20
CA ILE A 323 6.27 -15.21 15.12
C ILE A 323 5.67 -13.89 15.62
N ASP A 324 5.11 -13.85 16.82
CA ASP A 324 4.41 -12.66 17.33
C ASP A 324 5.42 -11.54 17.63
N ARG A 325 6.51 -11.89 18.30
CA ARG A 325 7.61 -10.95 18.53
C ARG A 325 8.22 -10.44 17.22
N LEU A 326 8.47 -11.32 16.27
CA LEU A 326 9.03 -10.93 14.97
C LEU A 326 8.08 -10.00 14.19
N ALA A 327 6.76 -10.18 14.33
CA ALA A 327 5.77 -9.29 13.73
C ALA A 327 5.87 -7.85 14.26
N ASP A 328 6.05 -7.72 15.58
CA ASP A 328 6.20 -6.41 16.21
C ASP A 328 7.53 -5.77 15.81
N GLU A 329 8.64 -6.52 15.84
CA GLU A 329 9.96 -6.08 15.37
C GLU A 329 9.89 -5.58 13.91
N LEU A 330 9.24 -6.33 13.01
CA LEU A 330 9.09 -5.94 11.60
C LEU A 330 8.22 -4.69 11.40
N GLN A 331 7.21 -4.47 12.24
CA GLN A 331 6.40 -3.26 12.21
C GLN A 331 7.22 -2.04 12.64
N ASP A 332 7.99 -2.16 13.71
CA ASP A 332 8.86 -1.10 14.23
C ASP A 332 9.97 -0.78 13.22
N GLU A 333 10.70 -1.77 12.71
CA GLU A 333 11.71 -1.61 11.66
C GLU A 333 11.12 -0.99 10.39
N GLY A 334 9.88 -1.38 10.04
CA GLY A 334 9.15 -0.80 8.93
C GLY A 334 8.89 0.69 9.10
N THR A 335 8.48 1.08 10.29
CA THR A 335 8.24 2.49 10.66
C THR A 335 9.55 3.28 10.63
N GLU A 336 10.61 2.77 11.23
CA GLU A 336 11.94 3.41 11.22
C GLU A 336 12.50 3.56 9.79
N SER A 337 12.34 2.55 8.96
CA SER A 337 12.75 2.58 7.54
C SER A 337 12.00 3.67 6.76
N PHE A 338 10.71 3.85 7.03
CA PHE A 338 9.92 4.91 6.39
C PHE A 338 10.32 6.30 6.90
N VAL A 339 10.59 6.46 8.20
CA VAL A 339 11.13 7.70 8.77
C VAL A 339 12.48 8.05 8.13
N LYS A 340 13.36 7.07 7.98
CA LYS A 340 14.65 7.29 7.30
C LYS A 340 14.44 7.74 5.86
N SER A 341 13.64 7.04 5.07
CA SER A 341 13.34 7.40 3.67
C SER A 341 12.69 8.78 3.55
N TRP A 342 11.86 9.17 4.53
CA TRP A 342 11.26 10.49 4.60
C TRP A 342 12.31 11.58 4.82
N ASN A 343 13.22 11.38 5.77
CA ASN A 343 14.29 12.33 6.03
C ASN A 343 15.24 12.48 4.82
N ASP A 344 15.55 11.38 4.15
CA ASP A 344 16.34 11.37 2.91
C ASP A 344 15.62 12.16 1.81
N LEU A 345 14.31 11.96 1.63
CA LEU A 345 13.45 12.71 0.69
C LEU A 345 13.43 14.22 1.02
N MET A 346 13.26 14.59 2.29
CA MET A 346 13.28 15.99 2.72
C MET A 346 14.65 16.65 2.45
N ALA A 347 15.74 15.93 2.65
CA ALA A 347 17.08 16.39 2.33
C ALA A 347 17.27 16.61 0.81
N VAL A 348 16.75 15.70 -0.03
CA VAL A 348 16.78 15.84 -1.49
C VAL A 348 15.99 17.06 -1.95
N ILE A 349 14.79 17.26 -1.43
CA ILE A 349 13.97 18.44 -1.75
C ILE A 349 14.71 19.72 -1.35
N SER A 350 15.25 19.78 -0.12
CA SER A 350 16.02 20.93 0.35
C SER A 350 17.23 21.24 -0.53
N SER A 351 17.99 20.22 -0.94
CA SER A 351 19.14 20.37 -1.83
C SER A 351 18.74 20.88 -3.22
N LYS A 352 17.70 20.31 -3.82
CA LYS A 352 17.16 20.79 -5.11
C LYS A 352 16.65 22.23 -5.01
N CYS A 353 15.93 22.57 -3.94
CA CYS A 353 15.47 23.92 -3.68
C CYS A 353 16.63 24.92 -3.64
N ALA A 354 17.69 24.62 -2.88
CA ALA A 354 18.87 25.49 -2.75
C ALA A 354 19.62 25.66 -4.07
N SER A 355 19.71 24.62 -4.91
CA SER A 355 20.37 24.70 -6.22
C SER A 355 19.56 25.51 -7.23
N LEU A 356 18.24 25.35 -7.23
CA LEU A 356 17.33 26.05 -8.15
C LEU A 356 17.15 27.53 -7.77
N ASP A 357 17.13 27.87 -6.49
CA ASP A 357 17.05 29.24 -6.00
C ASP A 357 18.27 30.07 -6.44
N LYS A 358 19.48 29.49 -6.35
CA LYS A 358 20.70 30.11 -6.90
C LYS A 358 20.60 30.36 -8.41
N SER A 359 19.99 29.46 -9.15
CA SER A 359 19.82 29.61 -10.60
C SER A 359 18.78 30.68 -10.98
N ILE A 360 17.75 30.88 -10.15
CA ILE A 360 16.75 31.93 -10.32
C ILE A 360 17.36 33.29 -10.06
N THR A 361 18.09 33.45 -8.95
CA THR A 361 18.74 34.70 -8.57
C THR A 361 19.85 35.10 -9.54
N SER A 362 20.62 34.16 -10.09
CA SER A 362 21.65 34.45 -11.10
C SER A 362 21.11 34.83 -12.50
N LYS A 363 19.85 34.51 -12.82
CA LYS A 363 19.20 34.94 -14.06
C LYS A 363 18.47 36.27 -13.94
N ALA A 364 18.26 36.75 -12.71
CA ALA A 364 17.60 38.02 -12.42
C ALA A 364 18.58 39.18 -12.21
N SER A 365 19.86 38.87 -12.11
CA SER A 365 20.99 39.82 -12.08
C SER A 365 21.70 39.91 -13.45
#